data_32af46f4f9f99cdcf433ef7ed9dfb9d2
#
_entry.id   32af46f4f9f99cdcf433ef7ed9dfb9d2
#
_cell.length_a   1.000
_cell.length_b   1.000
_cell.length_c   1.000
_cell.angle_alpha   90.00
_cell.angle_beta   90.00
_cell.angle_gamma   90.00
#
_symmetry.space_group_name_H-M   'P 1'
#
loop_
_entity.id
_entity.type
_entity.pdbx_description
1 polymer ?
#
loop_
_entity_poly.entity_id
_entity_poly.type
_entity_poly.pdbx_seq_one_letter_code
_entity_poly.pdbx_strand_id
1 'polypeptide(L)'
;LEAYVEDAFANTVSESNLQKRNERISKVFSYLGNQNNPPDIILKAGDAIEVKKIQSKGAAIALNSSYPKNKLHSDDSKITDACRDCEDWTTKDIIYAIGVTSDKNLKHLWLVYGDCYAASRNIYTRIGKTIKEGVKEIEDIEFSETKELGRVNRVDPLGITNLRIRGM
;
A
#
# COMPACT_ATOMS: atom_id res chain seq x y z
N LEU A 1 -4.19 8.91 10.54
CA LEU A 1 -3.26 7.88 11.01
C LEU A 1 -1.88 8.09 10.39
N GLU A 2 -1.79 8.28 9.08
CA GLU A 2 -0.54 8.51 8.36
C GLU A 2 0.28 9.65 8.99
N ALA A 3 -0.31 10.84 9.15
CA ALA A 3 0.35 11.96 9.82
C ALA A 3 0.82 11.64 11.25
N TYR A 4 0.09 10.81 11.99
CA TYR A 4 0.54 10.36 13.30
C TYR A 4 1.76 9.44 13.22
N VAL A 5 1.80 8.55 12.23
CA VAL A 5 2.95 7.66 12.01
C VAL A 5 4.18 8.49 11.62
N GLU A 6 4.03 9.46 10.71
CA GLU A 6 5.09 10.41 10.36
C GLU A 6 5.63 11.13 11.61
N ASP A 7 4.73 11.73 12.40
CA ASP A 7 5.11 12.47 13.61
C ASP A 7 5.78 11.57 14.65
N ALA A 8 5.33 10.33 14.78
CA ALA A 8 5.91 9.37 15.71
C ALA A 8 7.36 9.01 15.34
N PHE A 9 7.62 8.70 14.07
CA PHE A 9 8.96 8.39 13.59
C PHE A 9 9.89 9.60 13.58
N ALA A 10 9.36 10.81 13.28
CA ALA A 10 10.13 12.05 13.32
C ALA A 10 10.28 12.65 14.73
N ASN A 11 9.68 12.02 15.75
CA ASN A 11 9.60 12.56 17.12
C ASN A 11 9.04 13.98 17.16
N THR A 12 7.92 14.20 16.46
CA THR A 12 7.26 15.53 16.31
C THR A 12 5.82 15.55 16.83
N VAL A 13 5.34 14.48 17.47
CA VAL A 13 3.95 14.35 17.97
C VAL A 13 3.53 15.53 18.86
N SER A 14 4.45 16.07 19.66
CA SER A 14 4.21 17.23 20.55
C SER A 14 4.82 18.54 20.06
N GLU A 15 5.38 18.57 18.84
CA GLU A 15 6.02 19.79 18.30
C GLU A 15 4.96 20.70 17.68
N SER A 16 4.74 21.84 18.31
CA SER A 16 3.80 22.87 17.85
C SER A 16 4.37 23.85 16.82
N ASN A 17 5.71 23.92 16.73
CA ASN A 17 6.37 24.77 15.76
C ASN A 17 6.49 24.05 14.41
N LEU A 18 5.75 24.53 13.41
CA LEU A 18 5.70 23.94 12.07
C LEU A 18 7.06 23.88 11.38
N GLN A 19 7.89 24.92 11.55
CA GLN A 19 9.22 24.93 10.92
C GLN A 19 10.11 23.85 11.52
N LYS A 20 10.18 23.72 12.84
CA LYS A 20 10.93 22.66 13.52
C LYS A 20 10.41 21.28 13.19
N ARG A 21 9.07 21.13 13.10
CA ARG A 21 8.43 19.89 12.67
C ARG A 21 8.91 19.48 11.28
N ASN A 22 8.82 20.40 10.31
CA ASN A 22 9.23 20.15 8.92
C ASN A 22 10.73 19.84 8.79
N GLU A 23 11.57 20.54 9.54
CA GLU A 23 13.01 20.27 9.59
C GLU A 23 13.33 18.86 10.10
N ARG A 24 12.61 18.38 11.12
CA ARG A 24 12.79 17.01 11.64
C ARG A 24 12.29 15.98 10.63
N ILE A 25 11.10 16.19 10.08
CA ILE A 25 10.51 15.31 9.05
C ILE A 25 11.48 15.16 7.87
N SER A 26 12.02 16.27 7.35
CA SER A 26 12.96 16.23 6.22
C SER A 26 14.31 15.54 6.54
N LYS A 27 14.66 15.42 7.81
CA LYS A 27 15.86 14.68 8.25
C LYS A 27 15.63 13.19 8.35
N VAL A 28 14.39 12.77 8.63
CA VAL A 28 14.04 11.37 8.90
C VAL A 28 13.58 10.65 7.64
N PHE A 29 12.84 11.34 6.76
CA PHE A 29 12.27 10.71 5.58
C PHE A 29 12.98 11.13 4.30
N SER A 30 13.16 10.18 3.40
CA SER A 30 13.58 10.41 2.02
C SER A 30 12.39 10.55 1.07
N TYR A 31 11.24 9.97 1.44
CA TYR A 31 10.02 10.01 0.66
C TYR A 31 8.79 10.08 1.55
N LEU A 32 7.88 10.97 1.20
CA LEU A 32 6.51 11.02 1.69
C LEU A 32 5.59 10.84 0.49
N GLY A 33 4.75 9.81 0.55
CA GLY A 33 3.99 9.33 -0.57
C GLY A 33 2.68 10.05 -0.84
N ASN A 34 1.83 9.38 -1.59
CA ASN A 34 0.49 9.82 -1.92
C ASN A 34 -0.52 8.66 -1.74
N GLN A 35 -1.80 8.99 -1.74
CA GLN A 35 -2.90 8.03 -1.48
C GLN A 35 -3.06 6.92 -2.54
N ASN A 36 -2.37 6.99 -3.67
CA ASN A 36 -2.61 6.12 -4.81
C ASN A 36 -1.51 5.10 -5.08
N ASN A 37 -0.32 5.32 -4.53
CA ASN A 37 0.86 4.52 -4.80
C ASN A 37 1.58 4.15 -3.50
N PRO A 38 1.97 2.87 -3.33
CA PRO A 38 2.81 2.46 -2.22
C PRO A 38 4.27 2.91 -2.44
N PRO A 39 5.05 3.06 -1.38
CA PRO A 39 4.65 3.11 0.02
C PRO A 39 4.17 4.52 0.41
N ASP A 40 3.60 4.65 1.61
CA ASP A 40 3.25 5.96 2.16
C ASP A 40 4.50 6.74 2.57
N ILE A 41 5.54 6.07 3.07
CA ILE A 41 6.73 6.70 3.64
C ILE A 41 7.98 5.87 3.34
N ILE A 42 9.14 6.52 3.16
CA ILE A 42 10.47 5.88 3.24
C ILE A 42 11.34 6.60 4.26
N LEU A 43 11.87 5.85 5.21
CA LEU A 43 12.89 6.32 6.14
C LEU A 43 14.23 6.48 5.41
N LYS A 44 14.96 7.56 5.66
CA LYS A 44 16.29 7.77 5.07
C LYS A 44 17.24 6.62 5.40
N ALA A 45 17.79 6.02 4.34
CA ALA A 45 18.64 4.83 4.42
C ALA A 45 18.03 3.67 5.23
N GLY A 46 16.72 3.63 5.36
CA GLY A 46 15.97 2.67 6.16
C GLY A 46 14.81 2.05 5.39
N ASP A 47 13.81 1.60 6.14
CA ASP A 47 12.68 0.82 5.66
C ASP A 47 11.60 1.69 5.01
N ALA A 48 10.80 1.08 4.17
CA ALA A 48 9.54 1.66 3.71
C ALA A 48 8.42 1.41 4.74
N ILE A 49 7.44 2.30 4.81
CA ILE A 49 6.29 2.16 5.69
C ILE A 49 5.02 2.31 4.87
N GLU A 50 4.10 1.38 5.05
CA GLU A 50 2.75 1.40 4.47
C GLU A 50 1.73 1.47 5.60
N VAL A 51 0.90 2.49 5.62
CA VAL A 51 -0.07 2.74 6.69
C VAL A 51 -1.42 2.13 6.33
N LYS A 52 -1.97 1.32 7.22
CA LYS A 52 -3.29 0.69 7.05
C LYS A 52 -4.19 1.01 8.23
N LYS A 53 -5.43 1.42 7.94
CA LYS A 53 -6.41 1.80 8.96
C LYS A 53 -7.54 0.78 9.03
N ILE A 54 -7.82 0.29 10.23
CA ILE A 54 -8.97 -0.58 10.54
C ILE A 54 -9.96 0.25 11.38
N GLN A 55 -11.20 0.36 10.89
CA GLN A 55 -12.24 1.19 11.50
C GLN A 55 -13.40 0.38 12.12
N SER A 56 -13.50 -0.91 11.81
CA SER A 56 -14.54 -1.77 12.35
C SER A 56 -13.97 -3.08 12.88
N LYS A 57 -14.58 -3.62 13.93
CA LYS A 57 -14.17 -4.89 14.54
C LYS A 57 -14.27 -6.03 13.52
N GLY A 58 -13.20 -6.80 13.38
CA GLY A 58 -13.15 -7.93 12.45
C GLY A 58 -12.99 -7.57 10.97
N ALA A 59 -12.82 -6.28 10.64
CA ALA A 59 -12.54 -5.89 9.26
C ALA A 59 -11.15 -6.40 8.82
N ALA A 60 -11.10 -6.93 7.60
CA ALA A 60 -9.85 -7.25 6.95
C ALA A 60 -9.10 -5.97 6.55
N ILE A 61 -7.78 -6.07 6.45
CA ILE A 61 -6.96 -4.97 5.92
C ILE A 61 -7.23 -4.83 4.42
N ALA A 62 -7.69 -3.66 4.00
CA ALA A 62 -7.92 -3.37 2.60
C ALA A 62 -6.58 -3.20 1.86
N LEU A 63 -6.31 -4.09 0.91
CA LEU A 63 -5.11 -4.06 0.05
C LEU A 63 -5.41 -3.52 -1.34
N ASN A 64 -6.63 -3.09 -1.57
CA ASN A 64 -7.16 -2.46 -2.79
C ASN A 64 -6.57 -3.03 -4.10
N SER A 65 -5.74 -2.26 -4.79
CA SER A 65 -5.14 -2.63 -6.08
C SER A 65 -3.70 -3.13 -5.97
N SER A 66 -3.21 -3.35 -4.76
CA SER A 66 -1.86 -3.86 -4.51
C SER A 66 -1.91 -5.05 -3.56
N TYR A 67 -1.25 -6.15 -3.93
CA TYR A 67 -1.03 -7.24 -2.99
C TYR A 67 -0.06 -6.81 -1.89
N PRO A 68 -0.08 -7.47 -0.70
CA PRO A 68 0.89 -7.19 0.33
C PRO A 68 2.30 -7.50 -0.16
N LYS A 69 3.27 -6.74 0.30
CA LYS A 69 4.66 -6.89 -0.13
C LYS A 69 5.48 -7.42 1.04
N ASN A 70 6.25 -8.46 0.80
CA ASN A 70 7.27 -8.90 1.75
C ASN A 70 8.46 -7.93 1.77
N LYS A 71 8.83 -7.42 0.59
CA LYS A 71 9.84 -6.38 0.36
C LYS A 71 9.32 -5.36 -0.65
N LEU A 72 9.80 -4.14 -0.56
CA LEU A 72 9.61 -3.13 -1.59
C LEU A 72 10.80 -3.18 -2.56
N HIS A 73 10.52 -3.15 -3.87
CA HIS A 73 11.54 -3.16 -4.91
C HIS A 73 11.49 -1.88 -5.73
N SER A 74 12.64 -1.30 -6.09
CA SER A 74 12.72 -0.05 -6.87
C SER A 74 12.18 -0.21 -8.30
N ASP A 75 12.14 -1.43 -8.82
CA ASP A 75 11.56 -1.76 -10.13
C ASP A 75 10.04 -2.05 -10.09
N ASP A 76 9.38 -1.88 -8.95
CA ASP A 76 7.93 -2.09 -8.87
C ASP A 76 7.20 -1.03 -9.69
N SER A 77 6.35 -1.49 -10.63
CA SER A 77 5.57 -0.61 -11.51
C SER A 77 4.50 0.21 -10.78
N LYS A 78 4.25 -0.07 -9.52
CA LYS A 78 3.22 0.61 -8.71
C LYS A 78 3.76 1.76 -7.86
N ILE A 79 5.07 1.87 -7.70
CA ILE A 79 5.68 3.03 -7.04
C ILE A 79 5.82 4.20 -8.01
N THR A 80 5.91 5.41 -7.45
CA THR A 80 6.16 6.62 -8.25
C THR A 80 7.63 6.77 -8.61
N ASP A 81 7.96 7.57 -9.63
CA ASP A 81 9.34 7.92 -9.94
C ASP A 81 9.99 8.67 -8.78
N ALA A 82 9.26 9.58 -8.12
CA ALA A 82 9.73 10.28 -6.93
C ALA A 82 10.08 9.31 -5.78
N CYS A 83 9.36 8.20 -5.64
CA CYS A 83 9.70 7.16 -4.67
C CYS A 83 10.97 6.39 -5.10
N ARG A 84 11.09 6.10 -6.39
CA ARG A 84 12.23 5.36 -6.96
C ARG A 84 13.53 6.15 -6.80
N ASP A 85 13.46 7.45 -7.03
CA ASP A 85 14.62 8.34 -7.13
C ASP A 85 14.93 9.07 -5.81
N CYS A 86 14.21 8.80 -4.72
CA CYS A 86 14.37 9.50 -3.45
C CYS A 86 15.74 9.23 -2.77
N GLU A 87 16.35 8.09 -3.07
CA GLU A 87 17.70 7.70 -2.67
C GLU A 87 18.20 6.54 -3.56
N ASP A 88 19.47 6.16 -3.45
CA ASP A 88 20.02 4.99 -4.17
C ASP A 88 19.66 3.69 -3.43
N TRP A 89 18.76 2.90 -4.02
CA TRP A 89 18.27 1.65 -3.44
C TRP A 89 17.71 0.70 -4.51
N THR A 90 17.75 -0.59 -4.21
CA THR A 90 17.15 -1.64 -5.04
C THR A 90 16.03 -2.38 -4.32
N THR A 91 16.20 -2.63 -3.04
CA THR A 91 15.23 -3.34 -2.21
C THR A 91 15.23 -2.75 -0.80
N LYS A 92 14.05 -2.59 -0.23
CA LYS A 92 13.84 -2.16 1.16
C LYS A 92 12.94 -3.13 1.89
N ASP A 93 13.14 -3.26 3.18
CA ASP A 93 12.14 -3.85 4.05
C ASP A 93 10.90 -2.95 4.09
N ILE A 94 9.74 -3.53 4.27
CA ILE A 94 8.49 -2.78 4.37
C ILE A 94 7.80 -3.09 5.69
N ILE A 95 7.49 -2.04 6.43
CA ILE A 95 6.74 -2.10 7.68
C ILE A 95 5.29 -1.69 7.39
N TYR A 96 4.34 -2.53 7.76
CA TYR A 96 2.93 -2.18 7.76
C TYR A 96 2.56 -1.59 9.11
N ALA A 97 2.25 -0.30 9.13
CA ALA A 97 1.77 0.42 10.31
C ALA A 97 0.24 0.31 10.36
N ILE A 98 -0.27 -0.68 11.11
CA ILE A 98 -1.68 -1.03 11.17
C ILE A 98 -2.33 -0.38 12.38
N GLY A 99 -3.13 0.65 12.15
CA GLY A 99 -3.83 1.38 13.20
C GLY A 99 -5.31 0.99 13.30
N VAL A 100 -5.71 0.54 14.48
CA VAL A 100 -7.13 0.34 14.81
C VAL A 100 -7.68 1.61 15.44
N THR A 101 -8.70 2.19 14.83
CA THR A 101 -9.31 3.44 15.30
C THR A 101 -10.78 3.24 15.66
N SER A 102 -11.22 3.88 16.74
CA SER A 102 -12.61 4.00 17.12
C SER A 102 -12.86 5.42 17.64
N ASP A 103 -13.97 6.03 17.23
CA ASP A 103 -14.37 7.38 17.67
C ASP A 103 -13.26 8.44 17.45
N LYS A 104 -12.58 8.36 16.30
CA LYS A 104 -11.43 9.19 15.91
C LYS A 104 -10.17 9.00 16.78
N ASN A 105 -10.16 8.04 17.71
CA ASN A 105 -9.02 7.74 18.55
C ASN A 105 -8.30 6.49 18.05
N LEU A 106 -6.97 6.53 18.09
CA LEU A 106 -6.13 5.37 17.88
C LEU A 106 -6.20 4.47 19.13
N LYS A 107 -6.67 3.23 18.97
CA LYS A 107 -6.78 2.24 20.04
C LYS A 107 -5.57 1.32 20.08
N HIS A 108 -5.11 0.89 18.91
CA HIS A 108 -3.94 0.03 18.77
C HIS A 108 -3.16 0.45 17.54
N LEU A 109 -1.85 0.34 17.61
CA LEU A 109 -0.92 0.47 16.48
C LEU A 109 0.01 -0.74 16.50
N TRP A 110 0.02 -1.49 15.39
CA TRP A 110 0.97 -2.57 15.18
C TRP A 110 1.92 -2.18 14.05
N LEU A 111 3.19 -2.46 14.26
CA LEU A 111 4.24 -2.36 13.25
C LEU A 111 4.66 -3.79 12.89
N VAL A 112 4.35 -4.21 11.68
CA VAL A 112 4.58 -5.59 11.23
C VAL A 112 5.37 -5.57 9.95
N TYR A 113 6.52 -6.24 9.93
CA TYR A 113 7.30 -6.40 8.71
C TYR A 113 6.55 -7.25 7.68
N GLY A 114 6.63 -6.85 6.42
CA GLY A 114 6.02 -7.57 5.31
C GLY A 114 6.44 -9.04 5.23
N ASP A 115 7.69 -9.33 5.53
CA ASP A 115 8.22 -10.70 5.57
C ASP A 115 7.53 -11.62 6.59
N CYS A 116 6.86 -11.06 7.60
CA CYS A 116 6.17 -11.85 8.61
C CYS A 116 4.89 -12.51 8.10
N TYR A 117 4.27 -11.98 7.02
CA TYR A 117 2.95 -12.46 6.60
C TYR A 117 2.71 -12.43 5.09
N ALA A 118 3.49 -11.69 4.33
CA ALA A 118 3.32 -11.60 2.89
C ALA A 118 4.16 -12.65 2.16
N ALA A 119 3.58 -13.24 1.13
CA ALA A 119 4.31 -14.12 0.24
C ALA A 119 5.31 -13.32 -0.62
N SER A 120 6.26 -14.02 -1.24
CA SER A 120 7.22 -13.41 -2.15
C SER A 120 6.52 -12.82 -3.39
N ARG A 121 7.12 -11.79 -3.99
CA ARG A 121 6.66 -11.14 -5.23
C ARG A 121 6.31 -12.14 -6.33
N ASN A 122 7.11 -13.19 -6.50
CA ASN A 122 6.90 -14.20 -7.54
C ASN A 122 5.58 -14.95 -7.37
N ILE A 123 5.17 -15.23 -6.15
CA ILE A 123 3.90 -15.92 -5.87
C ILE A 123 2.73 -15.04 -6.29
N TYR A 124 2.70 -13.78 -5.88
CA TYR A 124 1.64 -12.85 -6.27
C TYR A 124 1.62 -12.58 -7.77
N THR A 125 2.78 -12.47 -8.41
CA THR A 125 2.88 -12.29 -9.87
C THR A 125 2.28 -13.49 -10.60
N ARG A 126 2.61 -14.71 -10.18
CA ARG A 126 2.05 -15.94 -10.75
C ARG A 126 0.54 -16.01 -10.56
N ILE A 127 0.05 -15.78 -9.34
CA ILE A 127 -1.39 -15.76 -9.06
C ILE A 127 -2.11 -14.70 -9.92
N GLY A 128 -1.59 -13.49 -9.96
CA GLY A 128 -2.17 -12.41 -10.74
C GLY A 128 -2.22 -12.71 -12.25
N LYS A 129 -1.15 -13.31 -12.78
CA LYS A 129 -1.09 -13.76 -14.18
C LYS A 129 -2.15 -14.84 -14.45
N THR A 130 -2.21 -15.88 -13.64
CA THR A 130 -3.18 -16.97 -13.79
C THR A 130 -4.63 -16.48 -13.73
N ILE A 131 -4.94 -15.56 -12.79
CA ILE A 131 -6.28 -14.99 -12.70
C ILE A 131 -6.62 -14.20 -13.98
N LYS A 132 -5.69 -13.37 -14.46
CA LYS A 132 -5.93 -12.58 -15.69
C LYS A 132 -6.10 -13.46 -16.91
N GLU A 133 -5.27 -14.47 -17.06
CA GLU A 133 -5.36 -15.44 -18.18
C GLU A 133 -6.68 -16.19 -18.11
N GLY A 134 -7.04 -16.75 -16.96
CA GLY A 134 -8.32 -17.47 -16.81
C GLY A 134 -9.55 -16.60 -17.03
N VAL A 135 -9.51 -15.33 -16.66
CA VAL A 135 -10.63 -14.41 -16.97
C VAL A 135 -10.70 -14.11 -18.46
N LYS A 136 -9.56 -13.99 -19.15
CA LYS A 136 -9.53 -13.75 -20.61
C LYS A 136 -10.05 -14.93 -21.43
N GLU A 137 -9.98 -16.15 -20.89
CA GLU A 137 -10.48 -17.37 -21.56
C GLU A 137 -12.00 -17.52 -21.50
N ILE A 138 -12.68 -16.73 -20.68
CA ILE A 138 -14.16 -16.77 -20.60
C ILE A 138 -14.72 -16.08 -21.84
N GLU A 139 -15.55 -16.83 -22.59
CA GLU A 139 -16.21 -16.31 -23.79
C GLU A 139 -17.26 -15.24 -23.43
N ASP A 140 -17.56 -14.36 -24.37
CA ASP A 140 -18.61 -13.33 -24.28
C ASP A 140 -18.50 -12.33 -23.11
N ILE A 141 -17.28 -12.08 -22.58
CA ILE A 141 -17.03 -11.07 -21.57
C ILE A 141 -16.10 -9.96 -22.06
N GLU A 142 -16.31 -8.75 -21.54
CA GLU A 142 -15.42 -7.61 -21.76
C GLU A 142 -14.40 -7.48 -20.64
N PHE A 143 -13.18 -7.98 -20.86
CA PHE A 143 -12.06 -7.85 -19.93
C PHE A 143 -11.36 -6.51 -20.08
N SER A 144 -11.03 -5.86 -18.95
CA SER A 144 -10.19 -4.65 -18.94
C SER A 144 -8.87 -4.90 -18.23
N GLU A 145 -7.78 -4.53 -18.88
CA GLU A 145 -6.49 -4.49 -18.21
C GLU A 145 -6.43 -3.32 -17.23
N THR A 146 -6.27 -3.62 -15.97
CA THR A 146 -6.18 -2.64 -14.88
C THR A 146 -5.05 -3.01 -13.92
N LYS A 147 -4.76 -2.10 -12.97
CA LYS A 147 -3.82 -2.39 -11.86
C LYS A 147 -4.35 -3.44 -10.87
N GLU A 148 -5.60 -3.87 -10.98
CA GLU A 148 -6.24 -4.89 -10.15
C GLU A 148 -5.89 -6.30 -10.62
N LEU A 149 -6.20 -7.32 -9.81
CA LEU A 149 -6.01 -8.72 -10.19
C LEU A 149 -6.86 -9.11 -11.40
N GLY A 150 -8.05 -8.56 -11.51
CA GLY A 150 -8.91 -8.74 -12.67
C GLY A 150 -10.09 -7.77 -12.64
N ARG A 151 -10.59 -7.42 -13.83
CA ARG A 151 -11.83 -6.65 -13.99
C ARG A 151 -12.57 -7.14 -15.22
N VAL A 152 -13.85 -7.44 -15.03
CA VAL A 152 -14.80 -7.73 -16.10
C VAL A 152 -15.82 -6.61 -16.12
N ASN A 153 -16.02 -5.99 -17.28
CA ASN A 153 -17.02 -4.94 -17.44
C ASN A 153 -18.35 -5.52 -17.91
N ARG A 154 -19.43 -4.82 -17.61
CA ARG A 154 -20.78 -5.09 -18.16
C ARG A 154 -21.21 -6.54 -17.96
N VAL A 155 -21.11 -7.04 -16.74
CA VAL A 155 -21.37 -8.45 -16.41
C VAL A 155 -22.85 -8.81 -16.44
N ASP A 156 -23.72 -7.82 -16.26
CA ASP A 156 -25.19 -7.98 -16.23
C ASP A 156 -25.82 -7.71 -17.61
N PRO A 157 -27.04 -8.23 -17.85
CA PRO A 157 -27.71 -8.05 -19.14
C PRO A 157 -27.99 -6.61 -19.54
N LEU A 158 -28.00 -5.68 -18.58
CA LEU A 158 -28.18 -4.23 -18.85
C LEU A 158 -26.84 -3.53 -19.12
N GLY A 159 -25.71 -4.20 -18.89
CA GLY A 159 -24.37 -3.67 -19.14
C GLY A 159 -23.94 -2.54 -18.19
N ILE A 160 -24.47 -2.49 -16.97
CA ILE A 160 -24.23 -1.41 -16.00
C ILE A 160 -23.31 -1.79 -14.84
N THR A 161 -23.06 -3.07 -14.62
CA THR A 161 -22.21 -3.53 -13.50
C THR A 161 -20.86 -4.02 -13.95
N ASN A 162 -19.87 -3.90 -13.08
CA ASN A 162 -18.52 -4.41 -13.29
C ASN A 162 -18.14 -5.32 -12.12
N LEU A 163 -17.52 -6.45 -12.41
CA LEU A 163 -16.88 -7.31 -11.42
C LEU A 163 -15.42 -6.90 -11.26
N ARG A 164 -14.94 -6.80 -10.01
CA ARG A 164 -13.55 -6.49 -9.71
C ARG A 164 -12.98 -7.55 -8.77
N ILE A 165 -11.81 -8.10 -9.10
CA ILE A 165 -11.09 -9.09 -8.29
C ILE A 165 -9.99 -8.36 -7.52
N ARG A 166 -10.02 -8.45 -6.20
CA ARG A 166 -9.10 -7.76 -5.29
C ARG A 166 -8.51 -8.71 -4.27
N GLY A 167 -7.27 -8.44 -3.84
CA GLY A 167 -6.70 -9.03 -2.63
C GLY A 167 -7.19 -8.32 -1.36
N MET A 168 -7.43 -9.09 -0.32
CA MET A 168 -7.79 -8.59 1.02
C MET A 168 -6.98 -9.33 2.08
#